data_f6b3fded0ee55d38fbbce900cce1e972
#
_entry.id   f6b3fded0ee55d38fbbce900cce1e972
#
_cell.length_a   1.000
_cell.length_b   1.000
_cell.length_c   1.000
_cell.angle_alpha   90.00
_cell.angle_beta   90.00
_cell.angle_gamma   90.00
#
_symmetry.space_group_name_H-M   'P 1'
#
loop_
_entity.id
_entity.type
_entity.pdbx_description
1 polymer ?
#
loop_
_entity_poly.entity_id
_entity_poly.type
_entity_poly.pdbx_seq_one_letter_code
_entity_poly.pdbx_strand_id
1 'polypeptide(L)'
;MTIGFDELRSKMSTLCYIERDGKYLMMHRILKENDVNKDKWIGVGGHFEHAESPEECLIREVYEETGYRLCDYRFRGIITFVYGKKGKETIEYMHLFTAKNVEGEPKACDEGVLEWVPKSKLMELELWEGDKIFLRLLDERNDFFSLKLVYNEEDKLIECVLDGKALN
;
A
#
# COMPACT_ATOMS: atom_id res chain seq x y z
N MET A 1 12.84 -28.98 -10.46
CA MET A 1 13.81 -27.85 -10.38
C MET A 1 13.49 -27.09 -9.10
N THR A 2 14.41 -27.07 -8.17
CA THR A 2 14.25 -26.28 -6.94
C THR A 2 14.77 -24.90 -7.26
N ILE A 3 13.85 -23.93 -7.43
CA ILE A 3 14.24 -22.52 -7.51
C ILE A 3 14.70 -22.15 -6.11
N GLY A 4 15.97 -21.77 -5.98
CA GLY A 4 16.48 -21.30 -4.70
C GLY A 4 15.71 -20.09 -4.21
N PHE A 5 15.44 -20.01 -2.93
CA PHE A 5 14.73 -18.86 -2.32
C PHE A 5 15.40 -17.52 -2.62
N ASP A 6 16.71 -17.52 -2.85
CA ASP A 6 17.50 -16.32 -3.18
C ASP A 6 17.21 -15.76 -4.58
N GLU A 7 16.59 -16.53 -5.46
CA GLU A 7 16.20 -16.09 -6.81
C GLU A 7 14.81 -15.45 -6.86
N LEU A 8 13.98 -15.67 -5.81
CA LEU A 8 12.65 -15.11 -5.71
C LEU A 8 12.70 -13.77 -4.99
N ARG A 9 12.59 -12.69 -5.75
CA ARG A 9 12.48 -11.35 -5.17
C ARG A 9 11.05 -11.07 -4.74
N SER A 10 10.59 -11.81 -3.73
CA SER A 10 9.26 -11.65 -3.16
C SER A 10 9.32 -10.85 -1.86
N LYS A 11 8.43 -9.89 -1.71
CA LYS A 11 8.28 -9.08 -0.52
C LYS A 11 6.86 -9.18 0.00
N MET A 12 6.73 -9.10 1.32
CA MET A 12 5.44 -9.06 2.02
C MET A 12 5.32 -7.70 2.70
N SER A 13 4.22 -7.02 2.49
CA SER A 13 3.99 -5.70 3.07
C SER A 13 2.55 -5.48 3.46
N THR A 14 2.31 -4.41 4.22
CA THR A 14 0.97 -3.90 4.53
C THR A 14 0.84 -2.47 4.00
N LEU A 15 -0.38 -2.09 3.69
CA LEU A 15 -0.75 -0.72 3.38
C LEU A 15 -2.11 -0.44 4.03
N CYS A 16 -2.21 0.68 4.71
CA CYS A 16 -3.43 1.07 5.43
C CYS A 16 -3.87 2.48 5.06
N TYR A 17 -5.14 2.61 4.75
CA TYR A 17 -5.79 3.90 4.61
C TYR A 17 -6.64 4.16 5.84
N ILE A 18 -6.18 5.08 6.68
CA ILE A 18 -6.87 5.47 7.92
C ILE A 18 -7.84 6.60 7.58
N GLU A 19 -9.12 6.39 7.90
CA GLU A 19 -10.18 7.35 7.61
C GLU A 19 -10.59 8.14 8.84
N ARG A 20 -10.75 9.45 8.67
CA ARG A 20 -11.30 10.36 9.67
C ARG A 20 -12.00 11.52 8.96
N ASP A 21 -13.26 11.76 9.29
CA ASP A 21 -14.02 12.91 8.76
C ASP A 21 -13.99 13.03 7.23
N GLY A 22 -14.15 11.91 6.53
CA GLY A 22 -14.13 11.87 5.05
C GLY A 22 -12.76 12.08 4.41
N LYS A 23 -11.70 11.95 5.20
CA LYS A 23 -10.31 12.10 4.76
C LYS A 23 -9.54 10.81 5.01
N TYR A 24 -8.54 10.55 4.18
CA TYR A 24 -7.52 9.53 4.44
C TYR A 24 -6.23 10.18 4.91
N LEU A 25 -5.55 9.52 5.85
CA LEU A 25 -4.18 9.89 6.23
C LEU A 25 -3.23 9.40 5.15
N MET A 26 -2.66 10.32 4.41
CA MET A 26 -1.75 10.03 3.30
C MET A 26 -0.32 10.42 3.66
N MET A 27 0.63 9.67 3.14
CA MET A 27 2.05 9.95 3.28
C MET A 27 2.60 10.43 1.94
N HIS A 28 3.16 11.65 1.93
CA HIS A 28 3.88 12.18 0.78
C HIS A 28 5.36 11.80 0.89
N ARG A 29 5.84 10.99 -0.03
CA ARG A 29 7.20 10.40 -0.01
C ARG A 29 8.22 11.37 -0.58
N ILE A 30 8.58 12.41 0.18
CA ILE A 30 9.47 13.49 -0.28
C ILE A 30 10.76 13.63 0.55
N LEU A 31 10.95 12.79 1.59
CA LEU A 31 12.08 12.93 2.50
C LEU A 31 13.34 12.14 2.07
N LYS A 32 13.20 11.09 1.27
CA LYS A 32 14.30 10.23 0.84
C LYS A 32 14.51 10.31 -0.66
N GLU A 33 15.79 10.49 -1.10
CA GLU A 33 16.15 10.57 -2.52
C GLU A 33 16.02 9.22 -3.24
N ASN A 34 16.45 8.13 -2.58
CA ASN A 34 16.46 6.77 -3.15
C ASN A 34 15.23 5.98 -2.73
N ASP A 35 14.04 6.53 -3.03
CA ASP A 35 12.75 5.93 -2.69
C ASP A 35 12.02 5.56 -3.99
N VAL A 36 11.61 4.30 -4.14
CA VAL A 36 10.79 3.85 -5.28
C VAL A 36 9.47 4.62 -5.36
N ASN A 37 8.97 5.08 -4.21
CA ASN A 37 7.75 5.89 -4.10
C ASN A 37 8.02 7.40 -4.08
N LYS A 38 9.23 7.83 -4.45
CA LYS A 38 9.59 9.25 -4.39
C LYS A 38 8.55 10.13 -5.09
N ASP A 39 8.17 11.22 -4.42
CA ASP A 39 7.16 12.19 -4.84
C ASP A 39 5.72 11.64 -4.91
N LYS A 40 5.52 10.36 -4.63
CA LYS A 40 4.19 9.73 -4.61
C LYS A 40 3.51 9.92 -3.25
N TRP A 41 2.19 9.90 -3.31
CA TRP A 41 1.34 9.84 -2.12
C TRP A 41 0.85 8.40 -1.95
N ILE A 42 1.04 7.86 -0.78
CA ILE A 42 0.62 6.49 -0.44
C ILE A 42 -0.09 6.47 0.92
N GLY A 43 -0.70 5.35 1.27
CA GLY A 43 -1.16 5.11 2.64
C GLY A 43 0.02 4.85 3.57
N VAL A 44 -0.26 4.41 4.78
CA VAL A 44 0.76 4.06 5.78
C VAL A 44 0.90 2.54 5.88
N GLY A 45 2.13 2.06 6.05
CA GLY A 45 2.44 0.63 6.12
C GLY A 45 3.91 0.36 5.86
N GLY A 46 4.25 -0.89 5.72
CA GLY A 46 5.63 -1.29 5.47
C GLY A 46 5.79 -2.78 5.35
N HIS A 47 7.04 -3.23 5.28
CA HIS A 47 7.38 -4.63 5.10
C HIS A 47 7.25 -5.43 6.41
N PHE A 48 6.88 -6.70 6.27
CA PHE A 48 6.84 -7.65 7.40
C PHE A 48 8.23 -7.80 8.01
N GLU A 49 8.28 -7.89 9.30
CA GLU A 49 9.43 -8.40 10.04
C GLU A 49 9.26 -9.91 10.26
N HIS A 50 10.31 -10.55 10.79
CA HIS A 50 10.31 -11.99 11.01
C HIS A 50 9.10 -12.43 11.84
N ALA A 51 8.38 -13.44 11.32
CA ALA A 51 7.25 -14.10 11.98
C ALA A 51 6.03 -13.22 12.28
N GLU A 52 5.91 -12.05 11.65
CA GLU A 52 4.72 -11.22 11.78
C GLU A 52 3.54 -11.77 10.95
N SER A 53 2.34 -11.69 11.51
CA SER A 53 1.11 -11.77 10.74
C SER A 53 0.84 -10.44 10.03
N PRO A 54 -0.08 -10.40 9.04
CA PRO A 54 -0.48 -9.13 8.43
C PRO A 54 -0.93 -8.08 9.45
N GLU A 55 -1.69 -8.49 10.47
CA GLU A 55 -2.21 -7.60 11.50
C GLU A 55 -1.10 -7.09 12.42
N GLU A 56 -0.15 -7.94 12.79
CA GLU A 56 1.00 -7.54 13.60
C GLU A 56 1.87 -6.51 12.87
N CYS A 57 2.15 -6.75 11.61
CA CYS A 57 2.88 -5.81 10.75
C CYS A 57 2.13 -4.47 10.63
N LEU A 58 0.82 -4.53 10.39
CA LEU A 58 -0.04 -3.36 10.28
C LEU A 58 0.04 -2.50 11.54
N ILE A 59 -0.19 -3.09 12.70
CA ILE A 59 -0.22 -2.37 13.98
C ILE A 59 1.14 -1.73 14.27
N ARG A 60 2.22 -2.47 14.05
CA ARG A 60 3.59 -1.98 14.27
C ARG A 60 3.93 -0.83 13.33
N GLU A 61 3.72 -1.01 12.03
CA GLU A 61 4.07 0.00 11.02
C GLU A 61 3.26 1.28 11.19
N VAL A 62 1.96 1.18 11.44
CA VAL A 62 1.13 2.37 11.68
C VAL A 62 1.62 3.13 12.90
N TYR A 63 1.94 2.43 13.99
CA TYR A 63 2.46 3.09 15.19
C TYR A 63 3.82 3.76 14.94
N GLU A 64 4.73 3.07 14.27
CA GLU A 64 6.07 3.60 13.95
C GLU A 64 6.00 4.84 13.06
N GLU A 65 5.13 4.81 12.06
CA GLU A 65 5.04 5.90 11.08
C GLU A 65 4.17 7.08 11.53
N THR A 66 3.14 6.84 12.34
CA THR A 66 2.16 7.87 12.67
C THR A 66 2.07 8.22 14.16
N GLY A 67 2.48 7.31 15.04
CA GLY A 67 2.23 7.41 16.48
C GLY A 67 0.84 6.96 16.88
N TYR A 68 -0.03 6.65 15.94
CA TYR A 68 -1.37 6.18 16.23
C TYR A 68 -1.44 4.69 16.52
N ARG A 69 -2.34 4.31 17.41
CA ARG A 69 -2.73 2.92 17.64
C ARG A 69 -4.05 2.66 16.95
N LEU A 70 -4.10 1.60 16.16
CA LEU A 70 -5.31 1.20 15.45
C LEU A 70 -6.27 0.50 16.41
N CYS A 71 -7.54 0.91 16.37
CA CYS A 71 -8.61 0.33 17.18
C CYS A 71 -9.62 -0.43 16.34
N ASP A 72 -9.86 0.01 15.12
CA ASP A 72 -10.87 -0.54 14.23
C ASP A 72 -10.31 -0.59 12.82
N TYR A 73 -9.93 -1.79 12.38
CA TYR A 73 -9.36 -2.01 11.06
C TYR A 73 -9.98 -3.22 10.37
N ARG A 74 -9.95 -3.22 9.04
CA ARG A 74 -10.43 -4.31 8.20
C ARG A 74 -9.39 -4.70 7.16
N PHE A 75 -9.21 -6.00 6.98
CA PHE A 75 -8.43 -6.55 5.88
C PHE A 75 -9.29 -6.52 4.62
N ARG A 76 -8.91 -5.70 3.64
CA ARG A 76 -9.72 -5.41 2.47
C ARG A 76 -9.34 -6.21 1.23
N GLY A 77 -8.09 -6.58 1.07
CA GLY A 77 -7.63 -7.31 -0.09
C GLY A 77 -6.14 -7.58 -0.11
N ILE A 78 -5.71 -8.36 -1.10
CA ILE A 78 -4.31 -8.58 -1.44
C ILE A 78 -4.03 -7.92 -2.77
N ILE A 79 -2.99 -7.09 -2.79
CA ILE A 79 -2.50 -6.46 -4.01
C ILE A 79 -1.19 -7.13 -4.38
N THR A 80 -1.13 -7.75 -5.55
CA THR A 80 0.09 -8.36 -6.07
C THR A 80 0.75 -7.38 -7.02
N PHE A 81 1.83 -6.74 -6.59
CA PHE A 81 2.63 -5.85 -7.42
C PHE A 81 3.75 -6.60 -8.10
N VAL A 82 3.87 -6.42 -9.41
CA VAL A 82 5.02 -6.90 -10.17
C VAL A 82 5.69 -5.68 -10.81
N TYR A 83 6.94 -5.44 -10.48
CA TYR A 83 7.65 -4.25 -10.96
C TYR A 83 9.16 -4.50 -11.06
N GLY A 84 9.85 -3.62 -11.76
CA GLY A 84 11.29 -3.68 -11.93
C GLY A 84 11.71 -4.13 -13.33
N LYS A 85 12.97 -4.53 -13.47
CA LYS A 85 13.55 -4.92 -14.76
C LYS A 85 12.96 -6.24 -15.26
N LYS A 86 12.67 -6.30 -16.55
CA LYS A 86 12.22 -7.52 -17.23
C LYS A 86 13.15 -8.70 -16.96
N GLY A 87 12.58 -9.81 -16.49
CA GLY A 87 13.33 -11.02 -16.10
C GLY A 87 13.93 -10.97 -14.69
N LYS A 88 13.83 -9.84 -13.99
CA LYS A 88 14.31 -9.65 -12.62
C LYS A 88 13.29 -8.87 -11.80
N GLU A 89 12.01 -9.06 -12.10
CA GLU A 89 10.94 -8.34 -11.42
C GLU A 89 10.91 -8.65 -9.93
N THR A 90 10.59 -7.64 -9.14
CA THR A 90 10.20 -7.79 -7.75
C THR A 90 8.70 -8.05 -7.69
N ILE A 91 8.28 -9.00 -6.86
CA ILE A 91 6.88 -9.27 -6.60
C ILE A 91 6.60 -8.87 -5.14
N GLU A 92 5.66 -7.96 -4.95
CA GLU A 92 5.25 -7.55 -3.62
C GLU A 92 3.80 -7.94 -3.37
N TYR A 93 3.58 -8.73 -2.33
CA TYR A 93 2.24 -9.10 -1.87
C TYR A 93 1.86 -8.13 -0.76
N MET A 94 1.10 -7.13 -1.13
CA MET A 94 0.69 -6.07 -0.22
C MET A 94 -0.68 -6.37 0.36
N HIS A 95 -0.74 -6.43 1.68
CA HIS A 95 -1.96 -6.66 2.45
C HIS A 95 -2.63 -5.31 2.69
N LEU A 96 -3.77 -5.09 2.04
CA LEU A 96 -4.48 -3.81 2.04
C LEU A 96 -5.50 -3.76 3.15
N PHE A 97 -5.39 -2.74 4.00
CA PHE A 97 -6.28 -2.50 5.12
C PHE A 97 -6.91 -1.11 5.02
N THR A 98 -8.09 -0.99 5.62
CA THR A 98 -8.67 0.31 5.97
C THR A 98 -8.88 0.35 7.47
N ALA A 99 -8.80 1.53 8.05
CA ALA A 99 -9.00 1.70 9.49
C ALA A 99 -9.81 2.96 9.78
N LYS A 100 -10.53 2.91 10.89
CA LYS A 100 -11.25 4.03 11.49
C LYS A 100 -10.87 4.06 12.97
N ASN A 101 -11.13 5.16 13.66
CA ASN A 101 -10.96 5.24 15.12
C ASN A 101 -9.55 4.85 15.59
N VAL A 102 -8.61 5.74 15.35
CA VAL A 102 -7.24 5.63 15.88
C VAL A 102 -7.14 6.34 17.23
N GLU A 103 -6.23 5.85 18.08
CA GLU A 103 -5.90 6.44 19.38
C GLU A 103 -4.45 6.91 19.41
N GLY A 104 -4.16 7.86 20.30
CA GLY A 104 -2.81 8.36 20.54
C GLY A 104 -2.57 9.71 19.89
N GLU A 105 -1.31 10.14 19.97
CA GLU A 105 -0.87 11.42 19.44
C GLU A 105 -0.06 11.22 18.15
N PRO A 106 -0.29 12.04 17.13
CA PRO A 106 0.49 11.96 15.92
C PRO A 106 1.95 12.34 16.16
N LYS A 107 2.86 11.70 15.46
CA LYS A 107 4.28 12.03 15.48
C LYS A 107 4.81 12.24 14.07
N ALA A 108 5.94 12.94 13.94
CA ALA A 108 6.63 13.09 12.66
C ALA A 108 7.14 11.73 12.18
N CYS A 109 7.09 11.51 10.88
CA CYS A 109 7.55 10.31 10.23
C CYS A 109 8.86 10.57 9.47
N ASP A 110 9.80 9.62 9.53
CA ASP A 110 11.06 9.71 8.79
C ASP A 110 10.93 9.31 7.32
N GLU A 111 9.83 8.64 6.97
CA GLU A 111 9.57 8.11 5.62
C GLU A 111 8.96 9.15 4.68
N GLY A 112 8.19 10.09 5.21
CA GLY A 112 7.50 11.11 4.44
C GLY A 112 6.73 12.08 5.31
N VAL A 113 5.98 12.95 4.69
CA VAL A 113 5.12 13.92 5.36
C VAL A 113 3.69 13.43 5.35
N LEU A 114 3.09 13.36 6.54
CA LEU A 114 1.71 12.90 6.73
C LEU A 114 0.73 14.06 6.58
N GLU A 115 -0.35 13.83 5.85
CA GLU A 115 -1.40 14.80 5.65
C GLU A 115 -2.77 14.12 5.54
N TRP A 116 -3.78 14.71 6.17
CA TRP A 116 -5.17 14.29 6.01
C TRP A 116 -5.73 14.87 4.72
N VAL A 117 -5.99 14.01 3.73
CA VAL A 117 -6.45 14.41 2.40
C VAL A 117 -7.92 14.01 2.22
N PRO A 118 -8.80 14.96 1.83
CA PRO A 118 -10.20 14.60 1.53
C PRO A 118 -10.28 13.51 0.45
N LYS A 119 -11.12 12.51 0.66
CA LYS A 119 -11.30 11.42 -0.33
C LYS A 119 -11.63 11.94 -1.72
N SER A 120 -12.38 13.03 -1.80
CA SER A 120 -12.74 13.67 -3.08
C SER A 120 -11.54 14.25 -3.84
N LYS A 121 -10.41 14.41 -3.18
CA LYS A 121 -9.19 15.00 -3.75
C LYS A 121 -8.07 14.00 -4.01
N LEU A 122 -8.27 12.72 -3.68
CA LEU A 122 -7.23 11.71 -3.82
C LEU A 122 -6.74 11.57 -5.27
N MET A 123 -7.65 11.62 -6.24
CA MET A 123 -7.29 11.45 -7.66
C MET A 123 -6.53 12.65 -8.26
N GLU A 124 -6.45 13.76 -7.53
CA GLU A 124 -5.65 14.92 -7.92
C GLU A 124 -4.19 14.79 -7.47
N LEU A 125 -3.90 13.82 -6.58
CA LEU A 125 -2.55 13.57 -6.07
C LEU A 125 -1.71 12.78 -7.06
N GLU A 126 -0.38 12.88 -6.91
CA GLU A 126 0.56 12.05 -7.64
C GLU A 126 0.54 10.64 -7.05
N LEU A 127 -0.28 9.77 -7.63
CA LEU A 127 -0.47 8.39 -7.23
C LEU A 127 0.12 7.44 -8.27
N TRP A 128 0.49 6.23 -7.83
CA TRP A 128 0.69 5.12 -8.75
C TRP A 128 -0.64 4.83 -9.47
N GLU A 129 -0.59 4.50 -10.75
CA GLU A 129 -1.81 4.22 -11.53
C GLU A 129 -2.65 3.09 -10.92
N GLY A 130 -1.99 2.07 -10.41
CA GLY A 130 -2.67 0.95 -9.74
C GLY A 130 -3.32 1.35 -8.42
N ASP A 131 -2.74 2.29 -7.70
CA ASP A 131 -3.31 2.79 -6.44
C ASP A 131 -4.66 3.46 -6.67
N LYS A 132 -4.83 4.13 -7.80
CA LYS A 132 -6.12 4.71 -8.19
C LYS A 132 -7.20 3.64 -8.34
N ILE A 133 -6.81 2.46 -8.82
CA ILE A 133 -7.73 1.33 -9.02
C ILE A 133 -8.21 0.80 -7.67
N PHE A 134 -7.29 0.44 -6.77
CA PHE A 134 -7.73 -0.12 -5.49
C PHE A 134 -8.38 0.93 -4.56
N LEU A 135 -8.03 2.20 -4.66
CA LEU A 135 -8.74 3.26 -3.93
C LEU A 135 -10.21 3.34 -4.35
N ARG A 136 -10.50 3.20 -5.66
CA ARG A 136 -11.89 3.11 -6.14
C ARG A 136 -12.57 1.85 -5.63
N LEU A 137 -11.88 0.71 -5.67
CA LEU A 137 -12.44 -0.56 -5.17
C LEU A 137 -12.78 -0.47 -3.68
N LEU A 138 -11.97 0.22 -2.88
CA LEU A 138 -12.27 0.45 -1.46
C LEU A 138 -13.58 1.22 -1.25
N ASP A 139 -13.90 2.16 -2.13
CA ASP A 139 -15.17 2.91 -2.07
C ASP A 139 -16.35 2.09 -2.59
N GLU A 140 -16.14 1.30 -3.65
CA GLU A 140 -17.22 0.61 -4.37
C GLU A 140 -17.55 -0.76 -3.81
N ARG A 141 -16.61 -1.43 -3.14
CA ARG A 141 -16.78 -2.80 -2.66
C ARG A 141 -16.59 -2.88 -1.14
N ASN A 142 -17.36 -3.77 -0.52
CA ASN A 142 -17.21 -4.13 0.90
C ASN A 142 -16.61 -5.52 1.09
N ASP A 143 -16.60 -6.36 0.04
CA ASP A 143 -16.03 -7.70 0.08
C ASP A 143 -14.52 -7.66 -0.21
N PHE A 144 -13.84 -8.73 0.21
CA PHE A 144 -12.41 -8.92 -0.01
C PHE A 144 -12.12 -9.11 -1.50
N PHE A 145 -10.99 -8.55 -1.98
CA PHE A 145 -10.59 -8.70 -3.38
C PHE A 145 -9.10 -9.01 -3.52
N SER A 146 -8.76 -9.61 -4.65
CA SER A 146 -7.39 -9.85 -5.06
C SER A 146 -7.13 -9.05 -6.34
N LEU A 147 -6.13 -8.19 -6.32
CA LEU A 147 -5.80 -7.31 -7.44
C LEU A 147 -4.33 -7.50 -7.81
N LYS A 148 -4.06 -7.90 -9.06
CA LYS A 148 -2.70 -7.96 -9.58
C LYS A 148 -2.45 -6.76 -10.47
N LEU A 149 -1.33 -6.10 -10.24
CA LEU A 149 -0.88 -4.91 -10.98
C LEU A 149 0.53 -5.16 -11.49
N VAL A 150 0.71 -5.11 -12.80
CA VAL A 150 2.02 -5.31 -13.42
C VAL A 150 2.48 -3.99 -14.03
N TYR A 151 3.66 -3.54 -13.62
CA TYR A 151 4.31 -2.34 -14.13
C TYR A 151 5.50 -2.74 -15.01
N ASN A 152 5.76 -1.96 -16.06
CA ASN A 152 6.95 -2.14 -16.88
C ASN A 152 8.15 -1.40 -16.27
N GLU A 153 9.31 -1.44 -16.95
CA GLU A 153 10.54 -0.80 -16.46
C GLU A 153 10.44 0.73 -16.34
N GLU A 154 9.50 1.36 -17.06
CA GLU A 154 9.24 2.80 -17.00
C GLU A 154 8.14 3.17 -16.01
N ASP A 155 7.82 2.28 -15.08
CA ASP A 155 6.79 2.48 -14.04
C ASP A 155 5.38 2.72 -14.59
N LYS A 156 5.08 2.18 -15.78
CA LYS A 156 3.75 2.23 -16.38
C LYS A 156 2.99 0.96 -16.09
N LEU A 157 1.74 1.10 -15.68
CA LEU A 157 0.84 -0.03 -15.48
C LEU A 157 0.48 -0.66 -16.83
N ILE A 158 0.85 -1.93 -17.03
CA ILE A 158 0.65 -2.65 -18.30
C ILE A 158 -0.36 -3.80 -18.19
N GLU A 159 -0.65 -4.27 -16.98
CA GLU A 159 -1.61 -5.34 -16.75
C GLU A 159 -2.31 -5.16 -15.41
N CYS A 160 -3.60 -5.42 -15.40
CA CYS A 160 -4.41 -5.37 -14.20
C CYS A 160 -5.39 -6.54 -14.19
N VAL A 161 -5.38 -7.35 -13.11
CA VAL A 161 -6.22 -8.53 -12.96
C VAL A 161 -6.95 -8.45 -11.63
N LEU A 162 -8.28 -8.42 -11.68
CA LEU A 162 -9.14 -8.35 -10.49
C LEU A 162 -9.86 -9.69 -10.28
N ASP A 163 -9.65 -10.30 -9.11
CA ASP A 163 -10.25 -11.58 -8.74
C ASP A 163 -10.06 -12.65 -9.83
N GLY A 164 -8.88 -12.69 -10.44
CA GLY A 164 -8.51 -13.63 -11.47
C GLY A 164 -9.00 -13.28 -12.88
N LYS A 165 -9.61 -12.10 -13.08
CA LYS A 165 -10.12 -11.64 -14.37
C LYS A 165 -9.40 -10.39 -14.83
N ALA A 166 -8.90 -10.39 -16.06
CA ALA A 166 -8.24 -9.22 -16.64
C ALA A 166 -9.21 -8.03 -16.72
N LEU A 167 -8.74 -6.86 -16.31
CA LEU A 167 -9.45 -5.59 -16.51
C LEU A 167 -8.95 -4.96 -17.81
N ASN A 168 -9.88 -4.53 -18.62
CA ASN A 168 -9.57 -3.85 -19.89
C ASN A 168 -9.63 -2.33 -19.72
#